data_78cc9264c778bda3e37fe821cbc5f3c3
#
_entry.id   78cc9264c778bda3e37fe821cbc5f3c3
#
_cell.length_a   1.000
_cell.length_b   1.000
_cell.length_c   1.000
_cell.angle_alpha   90.00
_cell.angle_beta   90.00
_cell.angle_gamma   90.00
#
_symmetry.space_group_name_H-M   'P 1'
#
loop_
_entity.id
_entity.type
_entity.pdbx_description
1 polymer ?
#
loop_
_entity_poly.entity_id
_entity_poly.type
_entity_poly.pdbx_seq_one_letter_code
_entity_poly.pdbx_strand_id
1 'polypeptide(L)'
;MPVKLIRKDLRSRFNPACWSLVVYYLLMNVVAVVFLIAVMAVQMILEAVSGSFDPIAAVSDVSMSVLGWGYVLTILIGGAILLLWKKPAYIRHELLAKGRPMTVGAFAGLLCVFLGVQLVTSLLNTVFEMILNAMGLSMMAALESSSGMQDGFVMFLYASILAPITEEILFRGLVQRTLMPYGKKFAIFCSAFLFGIFHGNLAQTPFAFMAGLVLGYVAAEYNLLWAMVLHMVNNLVIADMLSRLTASLPVSVADGIIGLVILLFGIAGVVIMIVKHKKVGAYLRQERMHRLCLQAFFSHPAVIILFVLTFLNGLLLFTPL
;
A
#
# COMPACT_ATOMS: atom_id res chain seq x y z
N MET A 1 5.34 -26.33 -23.13
CA MET A 1 3.86 -26.26 -22.97
C MET A 1 3.31 -25.31 -24.05
N PRO A 2 2.24 -25.66 -24.79
CA PRO A 2 1.66 -24.76 -25.79
C PRO A 2 1.23 -23.42 -25.16
N VAL A 3 1.46 -22.32 -25.86
CA VAL A 3 1.19 -20.93 -25.42
C VAL A 3 -0.22 -20.73 -24.86
N LYS A 4 -1.23 -21.32 -25.51
CA LYS A 4 -2.63 -21.26 -25.06
C LYS A 4 -2.85 -21.93 -23.69
N LEU A 5 -2.10 -23.00 -23.39
CA LEU A 5 -2.20 -23.70 -22.12
C LEU A 5 -1.60 -22.91 -20.97
N ILE A 6 -0.44 -22.26 -21.16
CA ILE A 6 0.17 -21.39 -20.15
C ILE A 6 -0.77 -20.24 -19.79
N ARG A 7 -1.35 -19.58 -20.79
CA ARG A 7 -2.30 -18.49 -20.59
C ARG A 7 -3.57 -18.93 -19.86
N LYS A 8 -4.11 -20.10 -20.22
CA LYS A 8 -5.31 -20.66 -19.57
C LYS A 8 -5.02 -21.06 -18.13
N ASP A 9 -3.91 -21.73 -17.86
CA ASP A 9 -3.50 -22.17 -16.51
C ASP A 9 -3.25 -20.94 -15.60
N LEU A 10 -2.47 -19.96 -16.05
CA LEU A 10 -2.22 -18.73 -15.29
C LEU A 10 -3.54 -18.02 -14.96
N ARG A 11 -4.41 -17.81 -15.93
CA ARG A 11 -5.71 -17.17 -15.69
C ARG A 11 -6.56 -17.94 -14.70
N SER A 12 -6.63 -19.27 -14.82
CA SER A 12 -7.42 -20.12 -13.92
C SER A 12 -6.92 -20.01 -12.47
N ARG A 13 -5.61 -20.09 -12.25
CA ARG A 13 -5.01 -20.01 -10.91
C ARG A 13 -5.07 -18.60 -10.32
N PHE A 14 -4.85 -17.58 -11.16
CA PHE A 14 -4.80 -16.18 -10.74
C PHE A 14 -6.20 -15.57 -10.57
N ASN A 15 -7.21 -16.09 -11.29
CA ASN A 15 -8.58 -15.57 -11.28
C ASN A 15 -9.14 -15.39 -9.85
N PRO A 16 -9.09 -16.39 -8.94
CA PRO A 16 -9.59 -16.20 -7.59
C PRO A 16 -8.84 -15.09 -6.82
N ALA A 17 -7.51 -15.03 -6.91
CA ALA A 17 -6.71 -14.05 -6.19
C ALA A 17 -7.00 -12.62 -6.69
N CYS A 18 -7.13 -12.43 -8.00
CA CYS A 18 -7.35 -11.11 -8.57
C CYS A 18 -8.77 -10.59 -8.31
N TRP A 19 -9.79 -11.43 -8.45
CA TRP A 19 -11.16 -11.05 -8.09
C TRP A 19 -11.31 -10.77 -6.58
N SER A 20 -10.56 -11.47 -5.71
CA SER A 20 -10.52 -11.12 -4.28
C SER A 20 -10.09 -9.68 -4.06
N LEU A 21 -9.08 -9.21 -4.79
CA LEU A 21 -8.63 -7.81 -4.65
C LEU A 21 -9.70 -6.82 -5.11
N VAL A 22 -10.40 -7.09 -6.22
CA VAL A 22 -11.51 -6.24 -6.68
C VAL A 22 -12.62 -6.19 -5.65
N VAL A 23 -13.04 -7.36 -5.15
CA VAL A 23 -14.08 -7.45 -4.12
C VAL A 23 -13.65 -6.73 -2.84
N TYR A 24 -12.40 -6.94 -2.40
CA TYR A 24 -11.88 -6.29 -1.21
C TYR A 24 -11.80 -4.77 -1.38
N TYR A 25 -11.35 -4.27 -2.54
CA TYR A 25 -11.32 -2.84 -2.85
C TYR A 25 -12.71 -2.22 -2.81
N LEU A 26 -13.68 -2.84 -3.47
CA LEU A 26 -15.08 -2.39 -3.45
C LEU A 26 -15.66 -2.43 -2.04
N LEU A 27 -15.40 -3.50 -1.29
CA LEU A 27 -15.86 -3.65 0.09
C LEU A 27 -15.31 -2.53 0.98
N MET A 28 -14.01 -2.21 0.87
CA MET A 28 -13.39 -1.10 1.60
C MET A 28 -14.15 0.21 1.36
N ASN A 29 -14.40 0.54 0.10
CA ASN A 29 -15.08 1.79 -0.25
C ASN A 29 -16.55 1.79 0.23
N VAL A 30 -17.28 0.69 0.03
CA VAL A 30 -18.69 0.59 0.45
C VAL A 30 -18.81 0.68 1.98
N VAL A 31 -17.99 -0.07 2.72
CA VAL A 31 -18.01 -0.05 4.19
C VAL A 31 -17.65 1.34 4.73
N ALA A 32 -16.62 1.99 4.14
CA ALA A 32 -16.22 3.33 4.54
C ALA A 32 -17.36 4.36 4.31
N VAL A 33 -18.02 4.32 3.14
CA VAL A 33 -19.12 5.22 2.81
C VAL A 33 -20.35 4.95 3.71
N VAL A 34 -20.73 3.69 3.89
CA VAL A 34 -21.88 3.33 4.76
C VAL A 34 -21.61 3.74 6.21
N PHE A 35 -20.37 3.51 6.69
CA PHE A 35 -19.97 3.90 8.03
C PHE A 35 -20.02 5.43 8.21
N LEU A 36 -19.48 6.19 7.25
CA LEU A 36 -19.51 7.64 7.25
C LEU A 36 -20.96 8.17 7.30
N ILE A 37 -21.84 7.65 6.44
CA ILE A 37 -23.26 8.03 6.42
C ILE A 37 -23.93 7.73 7.77
N ALA A 38 -23.65 6.58 8.37
CA ALA A 38 -24.20 6.21 9.67
C ALA A 38 -23.74 7.16 10.78
N VAL A 39 -22.45 7.52 10.80
CA VAL A 39 -21.90 8.48 11.79
C VAL A 39 -22.52 9.85 11.60
N MET A 40 -22.59 10.36 10.37
CA MET A 40 -23.22 11.64 10.07
C MET A 40 -24.70 11.66 10.51
N ALA A 41 -25.45 10.59 10.23
CA ALA A 41 -26.84 10.49 10.65
C ALA A 41 -27.00 10.53 12.19
N VAL A 42 -26.11 9.83 12.92
CA VAL A 42 -26.10 9.86 14.39
C VAL A 42 -25.78 11.25 14.91
N GLN A 43 -24.79 11.95 14.36
CA GLN A 43 -24.44 13.31 14.76
C GLN A 43 -25.60 14.28 14.50
N MET A 44 -26.21 14.23 13.32
CA MET A 44 -27.39 15.07 12.99
C MET A 44 -28.57 14.83 13.97
N ILE A 45 -28.80 13.58 14.39
CA ILE A 45 -29.84 13.26 15.37
C ILE A 45 -29.49 13.86 16.74
N LEU A 46 -28.23 13.70 17.19
CA LEU A 46 -27.79 14.23 18.49
C LEU A 46 -27.90 15.77 18.54
N GLU A 47 -27.51 16.46 17.48
CA GLU A 47 -27.63 17.91 17.38
C GLU A 47 -29.10 18.38 17.34
N ALA A 48 -29.93 17.67 16.59
CA ALA A 48 -31.38 17.98 16.56
C ALA A 48 -32.01 17.82 17.94
N VAL A 49 -31.62 16.80 18.71
CA VAL A 49 -32.10 16.57 20.09
C VAL A 49 -31.57 17.63 21.05
N SER A 50 -30.31 18.10 20.87
CA SER A 50 -29.72 19.14 21.72
C SER A 50 -30.25 20.57 21.40
N GLY A 51 -30.98 20.74 20.33
CA GLY A 51 -31.50 22.05 19.88
C GLY A 51 -30.45 22.94 19.20
N SER A 52 -29.27 22.39 18.87
CA SER A 52 -28.15 23.08 18.22
C SER A 52 -27.89 22.60 16.79
N PHE A 53 -28.96 22.29 16.05
CA PHE A 53 -28.84 21.67 14.74
C PHE A 53 -28.11 22.56 13.72
N ASP A 54 -26.88 22.17 13.38
CA ASP A 54 -26.07 22.70 12.27
C ASP A 54 -25.61 21.56 11.37
N PRO A 55 -26.28 21.32 10.24
CA PRO A 55 -25.94 20.20 9.35
C PRO A 55 -24.54 20.35 8.72
N ILE A 56 -23.97 21.55 8.63
CA ILE A 56 -22.63 21.76 8.07
C ILE A 56 -21.57 21.40 9.12
N ALA A 57 -21.76 21.85 10.37
CA ALA A 57 -20.91 21.47 11.50
C ALA A 57 -20.90 19.96 11.71
N ALA A 58 -22.06 19.30 11.69
CA ALA A 58 -22.18 17.85 11.84
C ALA A 58 -21.38 17.06 10.81
N VAL A 59 -21.25 17.57 9.58
CA VAL A 59 -20.42 16.95 8.52
C VAL A 59 -18.93 17.23 8.74
N SER A 60 -18.58 18.44 9.15
CA SER A 60 -17.18 18.85 9.36
C SER A 60 -16.54 18.22 10.60
N ASP A 61 -17.35 17.89 11.61
CA ASP A 61 -16.88 17.40 12.90
C ASP A 61 -16.65 15.88 12.96
N VAL A 62 -16.86 15.15 11.84
CA VAL A 62 -16.50 13.73 11.76
C VAL A 62 -14.98 13.57 11.88
N SER A 63 -14.52 13.29 13.10
CA SER A 63 -13.10 13.15 13.36
C SER A 63 -12.48 11.94 12.67
N MET A 64 -11.20 12.03 12.30
CA MET A 64 -10.42 10.92 11.73
C MET A 64 -10.37 9.69 12.66
N SER A 65 -10.50 9.89 13.98
CA SER A 65 -10.58 8.79 14.94
C SER A 65 -11.84 7.94 14.74
N VAL A 66 -12.96 8.56 14.39
CA VAL A 66 -14.21 7.86 14.07
C VAL A 66 -14.09 7.11 12.75
N LEU A 67 -13.51 7.71 11.72
CA LEU A 67 -13.26 7.05 10.42
C LEU A 67 -12.33 5.84 10.58
N GLY A 68 -11.38 5.88 11.50
CA GLY A 68 -10.50 4.76 11.82
C GLY A 68 -11.26 3.48 12.16
N TRP A 69 -12.39 3.57 12.86
CA TRP A 69 -13.24 2.41 13.14
C TRP A 69 -13.86 1.82 11.86
N GLY A 70 -14.23 2.65 10.89
CA GLY A 70 -14.71 2.18 9.58
C GLY A 70 -13.64 1.35 8.85
N TYR A 71 -12.39 1.76 8.87
CA TYR A 71 -11.29 1.00 8.29
C TYR A 71 -10.99 -0.29 9.04
N VAL A 72 -11.01 -0.27 10.37
CA VAL A 72 -10.88 -1.51 11.19
C VAL A 72 -12.01 -2.48 10.88
N LEU A 73 -13.25 -2.00 10.79
CA LEU A 73 -14.40 -2.82 10.42
C LEU A 73 -14.23 -3.46 9.04
N THR A 74 -13.69 -2.71 8.08
CA THR A 74 -13.38 -3.22 6.74
C THR A 74 -12.36 -4.35 6.78
N ILE A 75 -11.29 -4.21 7.59
CA ILE A 75 -10.29 -5.29 7.78
C ILE A 75 -10.95 -6.53 8.39
N LEU A 76 -11.79 -6.36 9.40
CA LEU A 76 -12.47 -7.48 10.06
C LEU A 76 -13.41 -8.22 9.10
N ILE A 77 -14.24 -7.49 8.34
CA ILE A 77 -15.15 -8.07 7.36
C ILE A 77 -14.37 -8.72 6.21
N GLY A 78 -13.42 -7.98 5.62
CA GLY A 78 -12.61 -8.47 4.51
C GLY A 78 -11.72 -9.64 4.92
N GLY A 79 -11.12 -9.59 6.12
CA GLY A 79 -10.35 -10.68 6.71
C GLY A 79 -11.20 -11.93 6.94
N ALA A 80 -12.42 -11.77 7.48
CA ALA A 80 -13.36 -12.87 7.65
C ALA A 80 -13.73 -13.53 6.31
N ILE A 81 -14.03 -12.75 5.28
CA ILE A 81 -14.32 -13.24 3.93
C ILE A 81 -13.13 -14.02 3.36
N LEU A 82 -11.91 -13.49 3.52
CA LEU A 82 -10.69 -14.16 3.06
C LEU A 82 -10.44 -15.47 3.80
N LEU A 83 -10.65 -15.52 5.12
CA LEU A 83 -10.51 -16.72 5.94
C LEU A 83 -11.54 -17.78 5.59
N LEU A 84 -12.78 -17.38 5.30
CA LEU A 84 -13.82 -18.31 4.83
C LEU A 84 -13.51 -18.88 3.45
N TRP A 85 -12.85 -18.09 2.62
CA TRP A 85 -12.51 -18.52 1.26
C TRP A 85 -11.20 -19.30 1.17
N LYS A 86 -10.16 -18.85 1.91
CA LYS A 86 -8.87 -19.54 2.03
C LYS A 86 -8.81 -20.20 3.40
N LYS A 87 -8.59 -21.53 3.43
CA LYS A 87 -8.46 -22.26 4.70
C LYS A 87 -7.38 -21.60 5.58
N PRO A 88 -7.61 -21.43 6.88
CA PRO A 88 -6.62 -20.81 7.81
C PRO A 88 -5.24 -21.50 7.75
N ALA A 89 -5.22 -22.80 7.43
CA ALA A 89 -3.99 -23.57 7.22
C ALA A 89 -3.08 -23.01 6.12
N TYR A 90 -3.64 -22.38 5.07
CA TYR A 90 -2.84 -21.77 4.01
C TYR A 90 -2.07 -20.55 4.54
N ILE A 91 -2.75 -19.65 5.25
CA ILE A 91 -2.12 -18.44 5.82
C ILE A 91 -1.05 -18.85 6.83
N ARG A 92 -1.34 -19.80 7.71
CA ARG A 92 -0.38 -20.33 8.68
C ARG A 92 0.85 -20.94 7.99
N HIS A 93 0.65 -21.74 6.94
CA HIS A 93 1.76 -22.32 6.17
C HIS A 93 2.65 -21.23 5.56
N GLU A 94 2.07 -20.18 5.00
CA GLU A 94 2.82 -19.08 4.39
C GLU A 94 3.55 -18.21 5.43
N LEU A 95 2.90 -17.90 6.56
CA LEU A 95 3.52 -17.13 7.65
C LEU A 95 4.71 -17.86 8.26
N LEU A 96 4.62 -19.19 8.39
CA LEU A 96 5.65 -20.03 8.99
C LEU A 96 6.63 -20.60 7.94
N ALA A 97 6.49 -20.25 6.66
CA ALA A 97 7.40 -20.70 5.61
C ALA A 97 8.83 -20.28 5.94
N LYS A 98 9.75 -21.25 5.86
CA LYS A 98 11.17 -21.00 6.08
C LYS A 98 11.75 -20.30 4.85
N GLY A 99 12.44 -19.19 5.07
CA GLY A 99 13.25 -18.49 4.08
C GLY A 99 14.70 -18.41 4.53
N ARG A 100 15.48 -17.55 3.89
CA ARG A 100 16.81 -17.22 4.36
C ARG A 100 16.75 -16.58 5.76
N PRO A 101 17.72 -16.81 6.65
CA PRO A 101 17.76 -16.12 7.93
C PRO A 101 17.92 -14.60 7.71
N MET A 102 17.08 -13.80 8.35
CA MET A 102 17.21 -12.35 8.36
C MET A 102 18.27 -11.94 9.39
N THR A 103 19.31 -11.28 8.94
CA THR A 103 20.30 -10.67 9.84
C THR A 103 19.98 -9.20 10.09
N VAL A 104 20.43 -8.65 11.22
CA VAL A 104 20.24 -7.22 11.54
C VAL A 104 20.77 -6.31 10.42
N GLY A 105 21.95 -6.63 9.89
CA GLY A 105 22.54 -5.86 8.78
C GLY A 105 21.74 -5.96 7.46
N ALA A 106 21.12 -7.12 7.18
CA ALA A 106 20.27 -7.29 6.02
C ALA A 106 18.96 -6.48 6.20
N PHE A 107 18.35 -6.53 7.37
CA PHE A 107 17.15 -5.78 7.68
C PHE A 107 17.40 -4.27 7.62
N ALA A 108 18.44 -3.77 8.28
CA ALA A 108 18.80 -2.36 8.25
C ALA A 108 19.11 -1.87 6.81
N GLY A 109 19.83 -2.67 6.03
CA GLY A 109 20.08 -2.35 4.62
C GLY A 109 18.82 -2.31 3.77
N LEU A 110 17.86 -3.22 3.99
CA LEU A 110 16.58 -3.23 3.31
C LEU A 110 15.70 -2.05 3.73
N LEU A 111 15.73 -1.66 5.01
CA LEU A 111 15.03 -0.47 5.51
C LEU A 111 15.61 0.80 4.86
N CYS A 112 16.95 0.92 4.78
CA CYS A 112 17.57 2.04 4.05
C CYS A 112 17.15 2.06 2.58
N VAL A 113 17.09 0.91 1.90
CA VAL A 113 16.62 0.82 0.51
C VAL A 113 15.16 1.26 0.41
N PHE A 114 14.32 0.89 1.37
CA PHE A 114 12.91 1.31 1.43
C PHE A 114 12.80 2.83 1.58
N LEU A 115 13.59 3.45 2.45
CA LEU A 115 13.66 4.91 2.60
C LEU A 115 14.30 5.59 1.37
N GLY A 116 15.20 4.91 0.68
CA GLY A 116 15.72 5.36 -0.62
C GLY A 116 14.64 5.42 -1.69
N VAL A 117 13.71 4.46 -1.69
CA VAL A 117 12.51 4.50 -2.55
C VAL A 117 11.66 5.72 -2.20
N GLN A 118 11.40 5.97 -0.91
CA GLN A 118 10.62 7.13 -0.47
C GLN A 118 11.27 8.45 -0.91
N LEU A 119 12.58 8.59 -0.73
CA LEU A 119 13.32 9.76 -1.20
C LEU A 119 13.18 9.99 -2.71
N VAL A 120 13.40 8.94 -3.51
CA VAL A 120 13.30 9.04 -4.98
C VAL A 120 11.89 9.38 -5.42
N THR A 121 10.87 8.76 -4.83
CA THR A 121 9.48 9.01 -5.21
C THR A 121 8.98 10.37 -4.73
N SER A 122 9.47 10.88 -3.61
CA SER A 122 9.19 12.26 -3.17
C SER A 122 9.74 13.28 -4.17
N LEU A 123 10.97 13.09 -4.67
CA LEU A 123 11.53 13.93 -5.71
C LEU A 123 10.73 13.86 -7.03
N LEU A 124 10.29 12.66 -7.43
CA LEU A 124 9.44 12.48 -8.59
C LEU A 124 8.09 13.18 -8.42
N ASN A 125 7.47 13.09 -7.25
CA ASN A 125 6.23 13.78 -6.94
C ASN A 125 6.39 15.31 -7.00
N THR A 126 7.51 15.85 -6.49
CA THR A 126 7.81 17.29 -6.61
C THR A 126 7.87 17.73 -8.07
N VAL A 127 8.56 16.98 -8.92
CA VAL A 127 8.64 17.29 -10.36
C VAL A 127 7.26 17.18 -11.01
N PHE A 128 6.49 16.17 -10.64
CA PHE A 128 5.16 15.96 -11.20
C PHE A 128 4.19 17.07 -10.77
N GLU A 129 4.23 17.50 -9.50
CA GLU A 129 3.45 18.65 -9.02
C GLU A 129 3.82 19.94 -9.79
N MET A 130 5.10 20.20 -10.03
CA MET A 130 5.51 21.37 -10.84
C MET A 130 4.91 21.33 -12.26
N ILE A 131 4.83 20.13 -12.89
CA ILE A 131 4.22 19.98 -14.20
C ILE A 131 2.72 20.22 -14.13
N LEU A 132 2.04 19.66 -13.14
CA LEU A 132 0.60 19.85 -12.94
C LEU A 132 0.27 21.34 -12.69
N ASN A 133 1.06 22.04 -11.86
CA ASN A 133 0.87 23.46 -11.58
C ASN A 133 0.99 24.30 -12.84
N ALA A 134 1.89 23.96 -13.75
CA ALA A 134 1.99 24.60 -15.06
C ALA A 134 0.76 24.38 -15.96
N MET A 135 -0.05 23.33 -15.64
CA MET A 135 -1.31 23.02 -16.32
C MET A 135 -2.55 23.57 -15.57
N GLY A 136 -2.36 24.29 -14.47
CA GLY A 136 -3.45 24.81 -13.62
C GLY A 136 -4.08 23.75 -12.71
N LEU A 137 -3.37 22.68 -12.43
CA LEU A 137 -3.81 21.56 -11.57
C LEU A 137 -2.84 21.35 -10.41
N SER A 138 -3.32 20.77 -9.31
CA SER A 138 -2.51 20.35 -8.16
C SER A 138 -2.87 18.94 -7.70
N MET A 139 -1.87 18.19 -7.23
CA MET A 139 -2.06 16.92 -6.53
C MET A 139 -1.77 17.05 -5.02
N MET A 140 -1.75 18.27 -4.46
CA MET A 140 -1.47 18.47 -3.02
C MET A 140 -2.46 17.71 -2.15
N ALA A 141 -3.76 17.70 -2.48
CA ALA A 141 -4.75 16.91 -1.76
C ALA A 141 -4.44 15.41 -1.76
N ALA A 142 -3.90 14.87 -2.87
CA ALA A 142 -3.44 13.50 -2.96
C ALA A 142 -2.20 13.23 -2.08
N LEU A 143 -1.25 14.17 -2.03
CA LEU A 143 -0.07 14.08 -1.17
C LEU A 143 -0.45 14.14 0.31
N GLU A 144 -1.28 15.09 0.70
CA GLU A 144 -1.77 15.26 2.07
C GLU A 144 -2.53 14.01 2.56
N SER A 145 -3.43 13.46 1.74
CA SER A 145 -4.15 12.24 2.09
C SER A 145 -3.26 11.01 2.26
N SER A 146 -2.06 11.01 1.67
CA SER A 146 -1.09 9.91 1.77
C SER A 146 -0.05 10.08 2.88
N SER A 147 0.20 11.32 3.33
CA SER A 147 1.27 11.67 4.28
C SER A 147 0.76 12.26 5.60
N GLY A 148 -0.53 12.56 5.70
CA GLY A 148 -1.14 13.17 6.88
C GLY A 148 -0.98 12.34 8.14
N MET A 149 -0.67 13.01 9.25
CA MET A 149 -0.66 12.40 10.57
C MET A 149 -2.06 11.84 10.87
N GLN A 150 -2.12 10.55 11.14
CA GLN A 150 -3.38 9.87 11.40
C GLN A 150 -3.85 10.22 12.83
N ASP A 151 -4.86 11.07 12.94
CA ASP A 151 -5.41 11.45 14.24
C ASP A 151 -6.15 10.30 14.90
N GLY A 152 -5.92 10.16 16.21
CA GLY A 152 -6.54 9.15 17.04
C GLY A 152 -5.84 7.80 17.07
N PHE A 153 -5.96 7.12 18.22
CA PHE A 153 -5.31 5.83 18.48
C PHE A 153 -5.76 4.72 17.51
N VAL A 154 -7.05 4.72 17.16
CA VAL A 154 -7.60 3.67 16.28
C VAL A 154 -7.04 3.79 14.87
N MET A 155 -6.90 5.01 14.36
CA MET A 155 -6.33 5.24 13.04
C MET A 155 -4.82 4.91 13.02
N PHE A 156 -4.11 5.27 14.10
CA PHE A 156 -2.73 4.82 14.30
C PHE A 156 -2.60 3.30 14.26
N LEU A 157 -3.41 2.57 15.02
CA LEU A 157 -3.41 1.11 15.05
C LEU A 157 -3.70 0.52 13.66
N TYR A 158 -4.68 1.10 12.96
CA TYR A 158 -5.02 0.71 11.60
C TYR A 158 -3.84 0.93 10.65
N ALA A 159 -3.37 2.16 10.51
CA ALA A 159 -2.40 2.53 9.48
C ALA A 159 -1.01 1.94 9.72
N SER A 160 -0.59 1.82 11.00
CA SER A 160 0.76 1.38 11.33
C SER A 160 0.90 -0.13 11.50
N ILE A 161 -0.19 -0.85 11.82
CA ILE A 161 -0.12 -2.28 12.15
C ILE A 161 -1.10 -3.11 11.31
N LEU A 162 -2.41 -2.81 11.37
CA LEU A 162 -3.43 -3.69 10.80
C LEU A 162 -3.41 -3.67 9.27
N ALA A 163 -3.29 -2.49 8.65
CA ALA A 163 -3.21 -2.35 7.20
C ALA A 163 -1.96 -3.05 6.66
N PRO A 164 -0.71 -2.78 7.13
CA PRO A 164 0.47 -3.51 6.68
C PRO A 164 0.34 -5.04 6.77
N ILE A 165 -0.18 -5.57 7.87
CA ILE A 165 -0.37 -7.02 8.02
C ILE A 165 -1.35 -7.54 6.95
N THR A 166 -2.49 -6.88 6.81
CA THR A 166 -3.55 -7.30 5.86
C THR A 166 -3.06 -7.21 4.42
N GLU A 167 -2.37 -6.13 4.08
CA GLU A 167 -1.82 -5.91 2.76
C GLU A 167 -0.75 -6.95 2.40
N GLU A 168 0.16 -7.28 3.32
CA GLU A 168 1.14 -8.33 3.07
C GLU A 168 0.48 -9.70 2.89
N ILE A 169 -0.56 -10.03 3.65
CA ILE A 169 -1.34 -11.26 3.45
C ILE A 169 -1.97 -11.28 2.04
N LEU A 170 -2.58 -10.18 1.62
CA LEU A 170 -3.24 -10.07 0.33
C LEU A 170 -2.25 -10.12 -0.83
N PHE A 171 -1.24 -9.25 -0.81
CA PHE A 171 -0.36 -9.07 -1.96
C PHE A 171 0.77 -10.10 -2.00
N ARG A 172 1.39 -10.45 -0.86
CA ARG A 172 2.52 -11.39 -0.83
C ARG A 172 2.05 -12.80 -0.51
N GLY A 173 1.16 -12.95 0.46
CA GLY A 173 0.59 -14.23 0.83
C GLY A 173 -0.33 -14.83 -0.24
N LEU A 174 -1.19 -14.03 -0.88
CA LEU A 174 -2.15 -14.52 -1.85
C LEU A 174 -1.70 -14.31 -3.30
N VAL A 175 -1.52 -13.06 -3.74
CA VAL A 175 -1.23 -12.73 -5.14
C VAL A 175 0.13 -13.23 -5.57
N GLN A 176 1.18 -12.80 -4.89
CA GLN A 176 2.55 -13.16 -5.25
C GLN A 176 2.76 -14.68 -5.24
N ARG A 177 2.28 -15.38 -4.19
CA ARG A 177 2.41 -16.84 -4.09
C ARG A 177 1.67 -17.57 -5.21
N THR A 178 0.50 -17.10 -5.59
CA THR A 178 -0.25 -17.67 -6.72
C THR A 178 0.52 -17.56 -8.04
N LEU A 179 1.31 -16.48 -8.19
CA LEU A 179 2.07 -16.20 -9.41
C LEU A 179 3.49 -16.79 -9.41
N MET A 180 4.04 -17.20 -8.25
CA MET A 180 5.40 -17.78 -8.12
C MET A 180 5.70 -18.92 -9.08
N PRO A 181 4.77 -19.86 -9.41
CA PRO A 181 5.04 -20.94 -10.37
C PRO A 181 5.37 -20.47 -11.79
N TYR A 182 5.03 -19.20 -12.13
CA TYR A 182 5.29 -18.60 -13.45
C TYR A 182 6.57 -17.76 -13.49
N GLY A 183 7.32 -17.75 -12.40
CA GLY A 183 8.59 -17.04 -12.22
C GLY A 183 8.57 -16.06 -11.05
N LYS A 184 9.62 -16.12 -10.23
CA LYS A 184 9.74 -15.31 -9.02
C LYS A 184 9.64 -13.81 -9.31
N LYS A 185 10.41 -13.32 -10.29
CA LYS A 185 10.41 -11.89 -10.66
C LYS A 185 9.08 -11.43 -11.24
N PHE A 186 8.45 -12.27 -12.05
CA PHE A 186 7.12 -12.02 -12.56
C PHE A 186 6.11 -11.88 -11.41
N ALA A 187 6.14 -12.77 -10.44
CA ALA A 187 5.27 -12.74 -9.27
C ALA A 187 5.48 -11.49 -8.42
N ILE A 188 6.75 -11.12 -8.15
CA ILE A 188 7.11 -9.91 -7.40
C ILE A 188 6.62 -8.67 -8.14
N PHE A 189 6.88 -8.56 -9.44
CA PHE A 189 6.50 -7.41 -10.26
C PHE A 189 4.97 -7.23 -10.33
N CYS A 190 4.23 -8.30 -10.62
CA CYS A 190 2.77 -8.23 -10.72
C CYS A 190 2.11 -7.93 -9.38
N SER A 191 2.61 -8.52 -8.29
CA SER A 191 2.13 -8.22 -6.93
C SER A 191 2.42 -6.77 -6.55
N ALA A 192 3.61 -6.27 -6.84
CA ALA A 192 3.98 -4.87 -6.58
C ALA A 192 3.14 -3.89 -7.42
N PHE A 193 2.87 -4.21 -8.69
CA PHE A 193 2.00 -3.41 -9.55
C PHE A 193 0.59 -3.30 -8.98
N LEU A 194 -0.02 -4.43 -8.59
CA LEU A 194 -1.34 -4.43 -7.96
C LEU A 194 -1.35 -3.69 -6.63
N PHE A 195 -0.30 -3.84 -5.82
CA PHE A 195 -0.13 -3.11 -4.57
C PHE A 195 -0.06 -1.60 -4.79
N GLY A 196 0.70 -1.15 -5.80
CA GLY A 196 0.79 0.26 -6.17
C GLY A 196 -0.56 0.86 -6.54
N ILE A 197 -1.25 0.25 -7.50
CA ILE A 197 -2.54 0.78 -7.98
C ILE A 197 -3.65 0.66 -6.93
N PHE A 198 -3.60 -0.34 -6.04
CA PHE A 198 -4.62 -0.59 -5.02
C PHE A 198 -4.84 0.60 -4.07
N HIS A 199 -3.84 1.45 -3.87
CA HIS A 199 -3.97 2.64 -3.04
C HIS A 199 -4.96 3.67 -3.60
N GLY A 200 -5.28 3.62 -4.91
CA GLY A 200 -6.25 4.55 -5.53
C GLY A 200 -5.85 6.03 -5.43
N ASN A 201 -4.57 6.30 -5.18
CA ASN A 201 -3.98 7.62 -5.06
C ASN A 201 -2.77 7.71 -5.99
N LEU A 202 -2.83 8.55 -7.02
CA LEU A 202 -1.79 8.64 -8.05
C LEU A 202 -0.46 9.17 -7.52
N ALA A 203 -0.46 10.00 -6.48
CA ALA A 203 0.77 10.47 -5.84
C ALA A 203 1.45 9.35 -5.03
N GLN A 204 0.67 8.46 -4.42
CA GLN A 204 1.18 7.35 -3.61
C GLN A 204 1.55 6.12 -4.46
N THR A 205 0.92 5.93 -5.61
CA THR A 205 1.11 4.74 -6.48
C THR A 205 2.57 4.46 -6.83
N PRO A 206 3.42 5.45 -7.23
CA PRO A 206 4.83 5.19 -7.54
C PRO A 206 5.61 4.67 -6.32
N PHE A 207 5.40 5.27 -5.15
CA PHE A 207 6.01 4.82 -3.91
C PHE A 207 5.57 3.41 -3.56
N ALA A 208 4.27 3.15 -3.52
CA ALA A 208 3.72 1.84 -3.17
C ALA A 208 4.16 0.74 -4.15
N PHE A 209 4.26 1.04 -5.46
CA PHE A 209 4.80 0.09 -6.44
C PHE A 209 6.27 -0.26 -6.14
N MET A 210 7.14 0.74 -5.96
CA MET A 210 8.56 0.51 -5.72
C MET A 210 8.81 -0.13 -4.34
N ALA A 211 8.12 0.31 -3.30
CA ALA A 211 8.10 -0.32 -1.99
C ALA A 211 7.60 -1.77 -2.09
N GLY A 212 6.59 -1.99 -2.92
CA GLY A 212 6.05 -3.29 -3.26
C GLY A 212 7.05 -4.26 -3.85
N LEU A 213 7.99 -3.78 -4.67
CA LEU A 213 9.10 -4.60 -5.19
C LEU A 213 10.06 -5.02 -4.07
N VAL A 214 10.38 -4.13 -3.13
CA VAL A 214 11.25 -4.43 -1.98
C VAL A 214 10.56 -5.45 -1.06
N LEU A 215 9.31 -5.22 -0.68
CA LEU A 215 8.53 -6.13 0.17
C LEU A 215 8.33 -7.49 -0.50
N GLY A 216 8.05 -7.50 -1.82
CA GLY A 216 7.94 -8.71 -2.61
C GLY A 216 9.23 -9.53 -2.66
N TYR A 217 10.39 -8.86 -2.76
CA TYR A 217 11.70 -9.49 -2.63
C TYR A 217 11.89 -10.08 -1.24
N VAL A 218 11.56 -9.34 -0.17
CA VAL A 218 11.69 -9.82 1.22
C VAL A 218 10.80 -11.03 1.45
N ALA A 219 9.54 -11.00 1.01
CA ALA A 219 8.63 -12.12 1.13
C ALA A 219 9.12 -13.37 0.36
N ALA A 220 9.75 -13.19 -0.81
CA ALA A 220 10.23 -14.28 -1.64
C ALA A 220 11.54 -14.91 -1.15
N GLU A 221 12.47 -14.10 -0.61
CA GLU A 221 13.82 -14.56 -0.23
C GLU A 221 13.94 -14.90 1.25
N TYR A 222 13.19 -14.20 2.11
CA TYR A 222 13.20 -14.42 3.56
C TYR A 222 11.92 -15.12 4.01
N ASN A 223 10.83 -14.42 4.14
CA ASN A 223 9.46 -14.94 4.31
C ASN A 223 8.45 -13.79 4.39
N LEU A 224 7.17 -14.13 4.46
CA LEU A 224 6.06 -13.18 4.58
C LEU A 224 6.14 -12.36 5.87
N LEU A 225 6.53 -12.98 6.99
CA LEU A 225 6.63 -12.30 8.29
C LEU A 225 7.63 -11.14 8.26
N TRP A 226 8.80 -11.33 7.62
CA TRP A 226 9.79 -10.26 7.50
C TRP A 226 9.34 -9.12 6.59
N ALA A 227 8.52 -9.41 5.57
CA ALA A 227 7.89 -8.36 4.77
C ALA A 227 6.90 -7.55 5.61
N MET A 228 6.06 -8.21 6.42
CA MET A 228 5.17 -7.53 7.37
C MET A 228 5.95 -6.65 8.36
N VAL A 229 7.01 -7.19 8.97
CA VAL A 229 7.83 -6.43 9.94
C VAL A 229 8.47 -5.21 9.28
N LEU A 230 9.04 -5.36 8.06
CA LEU A 230 9.63 -4.23 7.34
C LEU A 230 8.58 -3.16 7.00
N HIS A 231 7.40 -3.57 6.55
CA HIS A 231 6.30 -2.68 6.22
C HIS A 231 5.78 -1.95 7.48
N MET A 232 5.55 -2.69 8.56
CA MET A 232 5.12 -2.12 9.85
C MET A 232 6.16 -1.15 10.41
N VAL A 233 7.46 -1.46 10.35
CA VAL A 233 8.52 -0.55 10.81
C VAL A 233 8.51 0.75 10.01
N ASN A 234 8.30 0.68 8.70
CA ASN A 234 8.17 1.90 7.90
C ASN A 234 6.96 2.74 8.35
N ASN A 235 5.78 2.13 8.44
CA ASN A 235 4.57 2.87 8.78
C ASN A 235 4.58 3.34 10.25
N LEU A 236 4.97 2.46 11.19
CA LEU A 236 4.98 2.77 12.61
C LEU A 236 6.06 3.80 12.97
N VAL A 237 7.31 3.57 12.56
CA VAL A 237 8.45 4.38 13.03
C VAL A 237 8.61 5.64 12.17
N ILE A 238 8.56 5.49 10.85
CA ILE A 238 8.91 6.59 9.94
C ILE A 238 7.70 7.48 9.66
N ALA A 239 6.53 6.89 9.36
CA ALA A 239 5.37 7.70 8.99
C ALA A 239 4.60 8.24 10.21
N ASP A 240 4.52 7.49 11.31
CA ASP A 240 3.66 7.88 12.45
C ASP A 240 4.44 8.31 13.71
N MET A 241 5.32 7.46 14.27
CA MET A 241 6.03 7.81 15.52
C MET A 241 6.88 9.08 15.38
N LEU A 242 7.60 9.23 14.27
CA LEU A 242 8.45 10.38 14.04
C LEU A 242 7.60 11.66 13.98
N SER A 243 6.46 11.63 13.31
CA SER A 243 5.51 12.74 13.24
C SER A 243 4.94 13.08 14.63
N ARG A 244 4.58 12.07 15.44
CA ARG A 244 4.08 12.28 16.82
C ARG A 244 5.14 12.84 17.76
N LEU A 245 6.38 12.37 17.65
CA LEU A 245 7.50 12.87 18.48
C LEU A 245 7.84 14.33 18.18
N THR A 246 7.57 14.77 16.96
CA THR A 246 7.83 16.16 16.53
C THR A 246 6.58 17.05 16.59
N ALA A 247 5.40 16.52 16.92
CA ALA A 247 4.12 17.23 16.90
C ALA A 247 4.05 18.47 17.81
N SER A 248 4.88 18.54 18.87
CA SER A 248 4.99 19.71 19.75
C SER A 248 5.90 20.83 19.21
N LEU A 249 6.61 20.57 18.11
CA LEU A 249 7.51 21.52 17.49
C LEU A 249 6.76 22.37 16.43
N PRO A 250 7.29 23.56 16.07
CA PRO A 250 6.79 24.27 14.91
C PRO A 250 6.82 23.38 13.66
N VAL A 251 5.78 23.44 12.82
CA VAL A 251 5.60 22.55 11.64
C VAL A 251 6.86 22.51 10.77
N SER A 252 7.48 23.67 10.48
CA SER A 252 8.70 23.73 9.67
C SER A 252 9.90 22.99 10.30
N VAL A 253 9.99 22.95 11.62
CA VAL A 253 11.04 22.20 12.35
C VAL A 253 10.73 20.71 12.33
N ALA A 254 9.48 20.32 12.55
CA ALA A 254 9.03 18.94 12.49
C ALA A 254 9.30 18.35 11.09
N ASP A 255 8.85 19.03 10.04
CA ASP A 255 9.07 18.63 8.65
C ASP A 255 10.57 18.57 8.30
N GLY A 256 11.37 19.52 8.82
CA GLY A 256 12.81 19.52 8.66
C GLY A 256 13.48 18.28 9.26
N ILE A 257 13.06 17.87 10.46
CA ILE A 257 13.58 16.65 11.13
C ILE A 257 13.18 15.38 10.34
N ILE A 258 11.92 15.27 9.97
CA ILE A 258 11.40 14.12 9.20
C ILE A 258 12.13 14.06 7.85
N GLY A 259 12.22 15.17 7.16
CA GLY A 259 12.93 15.28 5.88
C GLY A 259 14.41 14.90 5.99
N LEU A 260 15.10 15.33 7.07
CA LEU A 260 16.50 14.98 7.30
C LEU A 260 16.67 13.47 7.54
N VAL A 261 15.80 12.83 8.31
CA VAL A 261 15.82 11.37 8.52
C VAL A 261 15.65 10.63 7.19
N ILE A 262 14.63 11.00 6.42
CA ILE A 262 14.39 10.38 5.10
C ILE A 262 15.59 10.63 4.16
N LEU A 263 16.15 11.83 4.16
CA LEU A 263 17.31 12.18 3.34
C LEU A 263 18.54 11.35 3.69
N LEU A 264 18.92 11.26 4.97
CA LEU A 264 20.13 10.56 5.41
C LEU A 264 20.02 9.06 5.14
N PHE A 265 18.94 8.43 5.60
CA PHE A 265 18.74 7.00 5.40
C PHE A 265 18.37 6.65 3.96
N GLY A 266 17.66 7.54 3.27
CA GLY A 266 17.34 7.41 1.86
C GLY A 266 18.58 7.45 0.97
N ILE A 267 19.50 8.39 1.21
CA ILE A 267 20.81 8.43 0.51
C ILE A 267 21.58 7.13 0.78
N ALA A 268 21.63 6.67 2.04
CA ALA A 268 22.27 5.39 2.36
C ALA A 268 21.65 4.22 1.55
N GLY A 269 20.33 4.19 1.40
CA GLY A 269 19.61 3.21 0.58
C GLY A 269 19.99 3.28 -0.91
N VAL A 270 20.03 4.47 -1.48
CA VAL A 270 20.47 4.70 -2.87
C VAL A 270 21.92 4.26 -3.06
N VAL A 271 22.81 4.61 -2.13
CA VAL A 271 24.23 4.19 -2.17
C VAL A 271 24.35 2.67 -2.09
N ILE A 272 23.56 1.99 -1.21
CA ILE A 272 23.51 0.53 -1.14
C ILE A 272 23.11 -0.06 -2.50
N MET A 273 22.11 0.49 -3.17
CA MET A 273 21.67 0.01 -4.49
C MET A 273 22.73 0.22 -5.56
N ILE A 274 23.43 1.37 -5.55
CA ILE A 274 24.53 1.67 -6.46
C ILE A 274 25.70 0.69 -6.22
N VAL A 275 26.14 0.51 -4.97
CA VAL A 275 27.24 -0.39 -4.63
C VAL A 275 26.89 -1.85 -4.96
N LYS A 276 25.65 -2.25 -4.75
CA LYS A 276 25.19 -3.62 -5.01
C LYS A 276 24.61 -3.81 -6.43
N HIS A 277 24.72 -2.84 -7.34
CA HIS A 277 24.10 -2.89 -8.68
C HIS A 277 24.44 -4.16 -9.46
N LYS A 278 25.71 -4.67 -9.36
CA LYS A 278 26.11 -5.93 -10.02
C LYS A 278 25.36 -7.14 -9.47
N LYS A 279 25.15 -7.20 -8.12
CA LYS A 279 24.39 -8.28 -7.48
C LYS A 279 22.91 -8.20 -7.84
N VAL A 280 22.34 -7.00 -7.80
CA VAL A 280 20.95 -6.74 -8.22
C VAL A 280 20.78 -7.09 -9.71
N GLY A 281 21.68 -6.64 -10.58
CA GLY A 281 21.66 -6.98 -11.99
C GLY A 281 21.81 -8.48 -12.24
N ALA A 282 22.66 -9.19 -11.50
CA ALA A 282 22.77 -10.64 -11.58
C ALA A 282 21.46 -11.33 -11.14
N TYR A 283 20.86 -10.90 -10.03
CA TYR A 283 19.56 -11.38 -9.60
C TYR A 283 18.47 -11.15 -10.66
N LEU A 284 18.43 -9.96 -11.27
CA LEU A 284 17.49 -9.64 -12.34
C LEU A 284 17.75 -10.43 -13.64
N ARG A 285 18.95 -10.98 -13.87
CA ARG A 285 19.26 -11.82 -15.05
C ARG A 285 18.98 -13.32 -14.85
N GLN A 286 18.83 -13.79 -13.60
CA GLN A 286 18.62 -15.23 -13.32
C GLN A 286 17.36 -15.79 -13.98
N GLU A 287 16.30 -14.99 -14.08
CA GLU A 287 15.05 -15.38 -14.72
C GLU A 287 14.60 -14.29 -15.69
N ARG A 288 14.01 -14.66 -16.81
CA ARG A 288 13.35 -13.73 -17.71
C ARG A 288 11.83 -13.80 -17.48
N MET A 289 11.21 -12.64 -17.28
CA MET A 289 9.75 -12.56 -17.27
C MET A 289 9.21 -12.94 -18.66
N HIS A 290 8.39 -13.96 -18.71
CA HIS A 290 7.88 -14.44 -19.99
C HIS A 290 6.81 -13.49 -20.51
N ARG A 291 6.99 -12.98 -21.73
CA ARG A 291 6.07 -12.00 -22.35
C ARG A 291 4.60 -12.46 -22.32
N LEU A 292 4.36 -13.74 -22.51
CA LEU A 292 3.01 -14.31 -22.50
C LEU A 292 2.36 -14.25 -21.11
N CYS A 293 3.14 -14.41 -20.04
CA CYS A 293 2.64 -14.29 -18.66
C CYS A 293 2.25 -12.83 -18.37
N LEU A 294 3.09 -11.86 -18.81
CA LEU A 294 2.76 -10.44 -18.69
C LEU A 294 1.49 -10.08 -19.48
N GLN A 295 1.39 -10.56 -20.73
CA GLN A 295 0.19 -10.34 -21.53
C GLN A 295 -1.06 -10.96 -20.89
N ALA A 296 -0.94 -12.18 -20.35
CA ALA A 296 -2.05 -12.85 -19.67
C ALA A 296 -2.50 -12.10 -18.41
N PHE A 297 -1.55 -11.55 -17.65
CA PHE A 297 -1.79 -10.77 -16.46
C PHE A 297 -2.46 -9.42 -16.79
N PHE A 298 -1.87 -8.60 -17.64
CA PHE A 298 -2.40 -7.28 -17.98
C PHE A 298 -3.69 -7.31 -18.81
N SER A 299 -3.98 -8.42 -19.49
CA SER A 299 -5.26 -8.64 -20.17
C SER A 299 -6.31 -9.37 -19.31
N HIS A 300 -6.05 -9.55 -18.00
CA HIS A 300 -7.01 -10.15 -17.10
C HIS A 300 -8.11 -9.13 -16.73
N PRO A 301 -9.41 -9.46 -16.87
CA PRO A 301 -10.49 -8.51 -16.63
C PRO A 301 -10.44 -7.86 -15.25
N ALA A 302 -10.17 -8.63 -14.19
CA ALA A 302 -10.10 -8.09 -12.84
C ALA A 302 -8.90 -7.13 -12.64
N VAL A 303 -7.77 -7.31 -13.34
CA VAL A 303 -6.64 -6.37 -13.32
C VAL A 303 -7.04 -5.06 -13.99
N ILE A 304 -7.72 -5.15 -15.15
CA ILE A 304 -8.18 -3.96 -15.88
C ILE A 304 -9.23 -3.20 -15.06
N ILE A 305 -10.21 -3.91 -14.49
CA ILE A 305 -11.24 -3.30 -13.66
C ILE A 305 -10.62 -2.62 -12.44
N LEU A 306 -9.73 -3.30 -11.72
CA LEU A 306 -9.05 -2.72 -10.56
C LEU A 306 -8.27 -1.46 -10.97
N PHE A 307 -7.50 -1.54 -12.07
CA PHE A 307 -6.75 -0.40 -12.58
C PHE A 307 -7.66 0.79 -12.91
N VAL A 308 -8.77 0.55 -13.63
CA VAL A 308 -9.71 1.62 -13.99
C VAL A 308 -10.35 2.24 -12.74
N LEU A 309 -10.82 1.43 -11.80
CA LEU A 309 -11.43 1.92 -10.56
C LEU A 309 -10.45 2.77 -9.74
N THR A 310 -9.23 2.26 -9.54
CA THR A 310 -8.22 2.96 -8.74
C THR A 310 -7.67 4.20 -9.43
N PHE A 311 -7.53 4.17 -10.77
CA PHE A 311 -7.11 5.30 -11.55
C PHE A 311 -8.15 6.44 -11.53
N LEU A 312 -9.43 6.12 -11.72
CA LEU A 312 -10.50 7.09 -11.63
C LEU A 312 -10.59 7.70 -10.22
N ASN A 313 -10.45 6.88 -9.16
CA ASN A 313 -10.38 7.38 -7.79
C ASN A 313 -9.20 8.35 -7.59
N GLY A 314 -8.03 8.01 -8.11
CA GLY A 314 -6.84 8.86 -8.02
C GLY A 314 -6.97 10.19 -8.77
N LEU A 315 -7.73 10.23 -9.87
CA LEU A 315 -8.00 11.48 -10.61
C LEU A 315 -8.89 12.45 -9.82
N LEU A 316 -9.80 11.94 -8.96
CA LEU A 316 -10.66 12.77 -8.12
C LEU A 316 -9.89 13.55 -7.04
N LEU A 317 -8.64 13.17 -6.78
CA LEU A 317 -7.76 13.85 -5.81
C LEU A 317 -6.98 15.02 -6.44
N PHE A 318 -7.12 15.25 -7.74
CA PHE A 318 -6.52 16.42 -8.40
C PHE A 318 -7.49 17.60 -8.30
N THR A 319 -6.96 18.75 -7.88
CA THR A 319 -7.74 19.98 -7.72
C THR A 319 -7.25 21.06 -8.68
N PRO A 320 -8.11 21.96 -9.13
CA PRO A 320 -7.66 23.21 -9.76
C PRO A 320 -6.80 24.03 -8.77
N LEU A 321 -5.83 24.78 -9.32
CA LEU A 321 -5.00 25.73 -8.54
C LEU A 321 -5.83 26.93 -8.11
#